data_6e91b90b3629c40b7bb0b691ab12a310
#
_entry.id   6e91b90b3629c40b7bb0b691ab12a310
#
_cell.length_a   1.000
_cell.length_b   1.000
_cell.length_c   1.000
_cell.angle_alpha   90.00
_cell.angle_beta   90.00
_cell.angle_gamma   90.00
#
_symmetry.space_group_name_H-M   'P 1'
#
loop_
_entity.id
_entity.type
_entity.pdbx_description
1 polymer ?
#
loop_
_entity_poly.entity_id
_entity_poly.type
_entity_poly.pdbx_seq_one_letter_code
_entity_poly.pdbx_strand_id
1 'polypeptide(L)'
;MVVDKARVVALIALNKDKMSNKIVDIQELRREFKMGGEIVKALKGVSFAIEPGEFVTIMGSSGSGKTTLLNTLGCLDKPTSGTYLLDNVDVKKLSRNELAKLRNQKIGFVFQSYNLLARTSAMENVELPLLYNSAVSAGERHKRAVEALEAVKLKDRLDHLPNQLSGGQQQRVAIARALVNQPVMILADEATGNLDTRTSYEIMSLFQELNKEGKTIIFVTHEPDIATFSSRTIVLKDGHIIKDSKNENIRSAKEMLAGLPTKDE
;
A
#
# COMPACT_ATOMS: atom_id res chain seq x y z
N MET A 1 -27.34 -39.69 -6.71
CA MET A 1 -27.40 -38.46 -7.55
C MET A 1 -25.96 -38.08 -7.85
N VAL A 2 -25.44 -38.50 -9.04
CA VAL A 2 -24.06 -38.28 -9.45
C VAL A 2 -23.97 -36.83 -9.92
N VAL A 3 -23.26 -36.00 -9.15
CA VAL A 3 -22.97 -34.60 -9.56
C VAL A 3 -22.07 -34.68 -10.78
N ASP A 4 -22.54 -34.16 -11.91
CA ASP A 4 -21.81 -34.14 -13.17
C ASP A 4 -20.51 -33.33 -13.03
N LYS A 5 -19.40 -34.05 -12.90
CA LYS A 5 -18.04 -33.46 -12.77
C LYS A 5 -17.70 -32.49 -13.91
N ALA A 6 -18.22 -32.75 -15.13
CA ALA A 6 -18.02 -31.88 -16.29
C ALA A 6 -18.71 -30.53 -16.11
N ARG A 7 -19.90 -30.51 -15.50
CA ARG A 7 -20.65 -29.28 -15.20
C ARG A 7 -20.00 -28.43 -14.10
N VAL A 8 -19.38 -29.09 -13.10
CA VAL A 8 -18.62 -28.42 -12.04
C VAL A 8 -17.33 -27.85 -12.62
N VAL A 9 -16.60 -28.57 -13.47
CA VAL A 9 -15.39 -28.08 -14.13
C VAL A 9 -15.72 -26.91 -15.08
N ALA A 10 -16.83 -27.00 -15.84
CA ALA A 10 -17.28 -25.91 -16.71
C ALA A 10 -17.70 -24.65 -15.90
N LEU A 11 -18.36 -24.82 -14.75
CA LEU A 11 -18.68 -23.70 -13.83
C LEU A 11 -17.42 -23.05 -13.21
N ILE A 12 -16.42 -23.86 -12.89
CA ILE A 12 -15.12 -23.37 -12.41
C ILE A 12 -14.36 -22.64 -13.51
N ALA A 13 -14.38 -23.14 -14.75
CA ALA A 13 -13.78 -22.49 -15.91
C ALA A 13 -14.49 -21.18 -16.27
N LEU A 14 -15.83 -21.16 -16.30
CA LEU A 14 -16.64 -19.95 -16.52
C LEU A 14 -16.47 -18.89 -15.40
N ASN A 15 -16.18 -19.31 -14.17
CA ASN A 15 -15.82 -18.38 -13.10
C ASN A 15 -14.37 -17.88 -13.19
N LYS A 16 -13.44 -18.66 -13.76
CA LYS A 16 -12.06 -18.20 -14.01
C LYS A 16 -12.01 -17.09 -15.06
N ASP A 17 -12.83 -17.17 -16.11
CA ASP A 17 -12.91 -16.11 -17.14
C ASP A 17 -13.59 -14.82 -16.63
N LYS A 18 -14.25 -14.86 -15.48
CA LYS A 18 -14.84 -13.68 -14.80
C LYS A 18 -14.00 -13.12 -13.65
N MET A 19 -12.94 -13.81 -13.23
CA MET A 19 -12.03 -13.25 -12.23
C MET A 19 -11.15 -12.20 -12.91
N SER A 20 -11.48 -10.94 -12.66
CA SER A 20 -10.64 -9.80 -13.05
C SER A 20 -9.23 -10.01 -12.51
N ASN A 21 -8.22 -9.89 -13.37
CA ASN A 21 -6.82 -9.90 -12.94
C ASN A 21 -6.42 -8.59 -12.24
N LYS A 22 -7.38 -7.94 -11.54
CA LYS A 22 -7.20 -6.67 -10.88
C LYS A 22 -7.10 -6.86 -9.38
N ILE A 23 -6.11 -6.25 -8.75
CA ILE A 23 -6.02 -6.18 -7.28
C ILE A 23 -7.00 -5.14 -6.74
N VAL A 24 -7.09 -3.99 -7.42
CA VAL A 24 -8.04 -2.92 -7.11
C VAL A 24 -8.94 -2.70 -8.31
N ASP A 25 -10.25 -2.75 -8.12
CA ASP A 25 -11.24 -2.34 -9.12
C ASP A 25 -12.23 -1.37 -8.47
N ILE A 26 -12.20 -0.12 -8.90
CA ILE A 26 -13.04 0.97 -8.40
C ILE A 26 -13.89 1.51 -9.52
N GLN A 27 -15.22 1.60 -9.27
CA GLN A 27 -16.19 2.10 -10.23
C GLN A 27 -17.13 3.10 -9.56
N GLU A 28 -17.19 4.32 -10.09
CA GLU A 28 -18.04 5.43 -9.63
C GLU A 28 -18.01 5.64 -8.10
N LEU A 29 -16.81 5.50 -7.51
CA LEU A 29 -16.64 5.59 -6.06
C LEU A 29 -16.90 6.99 -5.56
N ARG A 30 -17.83 7.13 -4.60
CA ARG A 30 -18.17 8.39 -3.94
C ARG A 30 -17.96 8.25 -2.44
N ARG A 31 -17.45 9.30 -1.83
CA ARG A 31 -17.36 9.41 -0.37
C ARG A 31 -17.82 10.79 0.06
N GLU A 32 -18.84 10.80 0.90
CA GLU A 32 -19.48 11.99 1.43
C GLU A 32 -19.45 11.97 2.95
N PHE A 33 -19.25 13.11 3.57
CA PHE A 33 -19.27 13.30 5.02
C PHE A 33 -20.35 14.30 5.38
N LYS A 34 -21.13 13.99 6.42
CA LYS A 34 -22.10 14.94 7.00
C LYS A 34 -21.40 15.73 8.11
N MET A 35 -21.28 17.02 7.93
CA MET A 35 -20.62 17.94 8.88
C MET A 35 -21.52 19.15 9.13
N GLY A 36 -22.02 19.32 10.38
CA GLY A 36 -22.79 20.51 10.78
C GLY A 36 -24.03 20.80 9.93
N GLY A 37 -24.68 19.76 9.35
CA GLY A 37 -25.84 19.91 8.47
C GLY A 37 -25.50 19.99 6.98
N GLU A 38 -24.25 20.19 6.60
CA GLU A 38 -23.79 20.19 5.22
C GLU A 38 -23.22 18.83 4.80
N ILE A 39 -23.23 18.57 3.48
CA ILE A 39 -22.64 17.35 2.89
C ILE A 39 -21.36 17.75 2.14
N VAL A 40 -20.22 17.33 2.69
CA VAL A 40 -18.92 17.48 2.04
C VAL A 40 -18.65 16.26 1.16
N LYS A 41 -18.57 16.48 -0.17
CA LYS A 41 -18.29 15.43 -1.16
C LYS A 41 -16.79 15.34 -1.41
N ALA A 42 -16.11 14.44 -0.70
CA ALA A 42 -14.66 14.27 -0.78
C ALA A 42 -14.23 13.47 -2.02
N LEU A 43 -15.03 12.47 -2.45
CA LEU A 43 -14.85 11.74 -3.71
C LEU A 43 -16.15 11.81 -4.50
N LYS A 44 -16.05 12.11 -5.80
CA LYS A 44 -17.20 12.48 -6.65
C LYS A 44 -17.38 11.57 -7.87
N GLY A 45 -17.19 10.26 -7.70
CA GLY A 45 -17.32 9.28 -8.78
C GLY A 45 -15.97 8.97 -9.44
N VAL A 46 -14.98 8.56 -8.63
CA VAL A 46 -13.68 8.11 -9.15
C VAL A 46 -13.76 6.67 -9.64
N SER A 47 -13.12 6.38 -10.78
CA SER A 47 -13.09 5.05 -11.38
C SER A 47 -11.68 4.77 -11.90
N PHE A 48 -11.06 3.67 -11.45
CA PHE A 48 -9.79 3.16 -11.95
C PHE A 48 -9.58 1.72 -11.48
N ALA A 49 -8.63 1.03 -12.10
CA ALA A 49 -8.23 -0.30 -11.68
C ALA A 49 -6.71 -0.38 -11.55
N ILE A 50 -6.22 -1.28 -10.70
CA ILE A 50 -4.79 -1.57 -10.52
C ILE A 50 -4.59 -3.07 -10.68
N GLU A 51 -3.63 -3.43 -11.53
CA GLU A 51 -3.24 -4.81 -11.82
C GLU A 51 -2.13 -5.29 -10.87
N PRO A 52 -1.95 -6.62 -10.69
CA PRO A 52 -0.81 -7.15 -9.95
C PRO A 52 0.53 -6.65 -10.50
N GLY A 53 1.43 -6.24 -9.61
CA GLY A 53 2.77 -5.78 -9.97
C GLY A 53 2.83 -4.34 -10.51
N GLU A 54 1.72 -3.60 -10.57
CA GLU A 54 1.80 -2.17 -10.90
C GLU A 54 2.43 -1.36 -9.77
N PHE A 55 3.21 -0.36 -10.13
CA PHE A 55 3.62 0.71 -9.23
C PHE A 55 2.90 2.00 -9.65
N VAL A 56 1.87 2.37 -8.90
CA VAL A 56 1.00 3.51 -9.19
C VAL A 56 1.24 4.63 -8.18
N THR A 57 1.43 5.85 -8.67
CA THR A 57 1.43 7.05 -7.81
C THR A 57 0.12 7.79 -7.92
N ILE A 58 -0.50 8.11 -6.78
CA ILE A 58 -1.69 8.97 -6.68
C ILE A 58 -1.23 10.34 -6.22
N MET A 59 -1.46 11.35 -7.07
CA MET A 59 -1.07 12.73 -6.81
C MET A 59 -2.28 13.66 -6.69
N GLY A 60 -2.04 14.84 -6.14
CA GLY A 60 -3.01 15.93 -6.07
C GLY A 60 -2.64 16.96 -5.01
N SER A 61 -3.19 18.17 -5.10
CA SER A 61 -3.01 19.23 -4.11
C SER A 61 -3.66 18.88 -2.77
N SER A 62 -3.37 19.67 -1.74
CA SER A 62 -4.10 19.56 -0.45
C SER A 62 -5.61 19.74 -0.70
N GLY A 63 -6.43 18.95 -0.01
CA GLY A 63 -7.88 18.99 -0.18
C GLY A 63 -8.44 18.29 -1.43
N SER A 64 -7.61 17.72 -2.32
CA SER A 64 -8.07 17.05 -3.54
C SER A 64 -8.83 15.74 -3.31
N GLY A 65 -8.79 15.17 -2.08
CA GLY A 65 -9.44 13.91 -1.73
C GLY A 65 -8.47 12.72 -1.57
N LYS A 66 -7.14 12.92 -1.66
CA LYS A 66 -6.12 11.85 -1.55
C LYS A 66 -6.26 11.03 -0.28
N THR A 67 -6.28 11.69 0.88
CA THR A 67 -6.41 11.01 2.18
C THR A 67 -7.73 10.22 2.28
N THR A 68 -8.82 10.75 1.73
CA THR A 68 -10.10 10.04 1.68
C THR A 68 -10.02 8.81 0.77
N LEU A 69 -9.39 8.94 -0.40
CA LEU A 69 -9.17 7.82 -1.31
C LEU A 69 -8.26 6.76 -0.66
N LEU A 70 -7.15 7.19 -0.04
CA LEU A 70 -6.22 6.31 0.69
C LEU A 70 -6.94 5.54 1.81
N ASN A 71 -7.74 6.21 2.63
CA ASN A 71 -8.51 5.56 3.69
C ASN A 71 -9.51 4.54 3.14
N THR A 72 -10.12 4.84 1.99
CA THR A 72 -11.05 3.92 1.34
C THR A 72 -10.30 2.72 0.75
N LEU A 73 -9.19 2.95 0.01
CA LEU A 73 -8.31 1.89 -0.51
C LEU A 73 -7.78 1.01 0.61
N GLY A 74 -7.42 1.64 1.73
CA GLY A 74 -6.92 0.99 2.92
C GLY A 74 -7.97 0.24 3.74
N CYS A 75 -9.23 0.20 3.32
CA CYS A 75 -10.33 -0.38 4.10
C CYS A 75 -10.45 0.20 5.53
N LEU A 76 -9.99 1.44 5.73
CA LEU A 76 -10.17 2.20 6.97
C LEU A 76 -11.54 2.89 7.00
N ASP A 77 -12.05 3.19 5.81
CA ASP A 77 -13.36 3.81 5.60
C ASP A 77 -14.11 3.12 4.45
N LYS A 78 -15.45 3.23 4.47
CA LYS A 78 -16.31 2.66 3.42
C LYS A 78 -16.76 3.74 2.45
N PRO A 79 -16.90 3.43 1.15
CA PRO A 79 -17.50 4.35 0.21
C PRO A 79 -18.99 4.58 0.54
N THR A 80 -19.49 5.79 0.27
CA THR A 80 -20.91 6.13 0.36
C THR A 80 -21.68 5.43 -0.75
N SER A 81 -21.15 5.45 -1.98
CA SER A 81 -21.72 4.77 -3.14
C SER A 81 -20.63 4.36 -4.12
N GLY A 82 -21.00 3.65 -5.19
CA GLY A 82 -20.07 3.04 -6.12
C GLY A 82 -19.61 1.65 -5.65
N THR A 83 -18.65 1.09 -6.37
CA THR A 83 -18.11 -0.26 -6.13
C THR A 83 -16.61 -0.16 -5.84
N TYR A 84 -16.14 -0.91 -4.86
CA TYR A 84 -14.73 -1.16 -4.60
C TYR A 84 -14.50 -2.65 -4.37
N LEU A 85 -13.79 -3.29 -5.29
CA LEU A 85 -13.31 -4.66 -5.15
C LEU A 85 -11.82 -4.63 -4.81
N LEU A 86 -11.44 -5.29 -3.72
CA LEU A 86 -10.06 -5.57 -3.35
C LEU A 86 -9.81 -7.07 -3.49
N ASP A 87 -8.95 -7.46 -4.41
CA ASP A 87 -8.67 -8.86 -4.71
C ASP A 87 -9.97 -9.67 -4.90
N ASN A 88 -10.88 -9.12 -5.72
CA ASN A 88 -12.23 -9.63 -6.02
C ASN A 88 -13.20 -9.63 -4.82
N VAL A 89 -12.87 -9.07 -3.67
CA VAL A 89 -13.75 -8.96 -2.50
C VAL A 89 -14.46 -7.61 -2.48
N ASP A 90 -15.78 -7.59 -2.45
CA ASP A 90 -16.58 -6.34 -2.36
C ASP A 90 -16.49 -5.74 -0.95
N VAL A 91 -15.68 -4.70 -0.83
CA VAL A 91 -15.39 -4.00 0.44
C VAL A 91 -16.65 -3.41 1.09
N LYS A 92 -17.63 -2.97 0.28
CA LYS A 92 -18.84 -2.33 0.78
C LYS A 92 -19.72 -3.29 1.59
N LYS A 93 -19.71 -4.58 1.23
CA LYS A 93 -20.53 -5.63 1.87
C LYS A 93 -20.00 -6.09 3.22
N LEU A 94 -18.72 -5.86 3.51
CA LEU A 94 -18.06 -6.39 4.70
C LEU A 94 -18.47 -5.64 5.97
N SER A 95 -18.55 -6.35 7.09
CA SER A 95 -18.64 -5.79 8.44
C SER A 95 -17.31 -5.12 8.85
N ARG A 96 -17.30 -4.38 9.97
CA ARG A 96 -16.06 -3.77 10.50
C ARG A 96 -14.98 -4.80 10.82
N ASN A 97 -15.36 -5.97 11.37
CA ASN A 97 -14.41 -7.03 11.72
C ASN A 97 -13.84 -7.71 10.47
N GLU A 98 -14.65 -7.91 9.43
CA GLU A 98 -14.20 -8.46 8.15
C GLU A 98 -13.28 -7.50 7.42
N LEU A 99 -13.56 -6.19 7.45
CA LEU A 99 -12.67 -5.16 6.93
C LEU A 99 -11.31 -5.17 7.66
N ALA A 100 -11.31 -5.32 8.98
CA ALA A 100 -10.07 -5.40 9.76
C ALA A 100 -9.24 -6.64 9.38
N LYS A 101 -9.89 -7.80 9.17
CA LYS A 101 -9.23 -9.02 8.70
C LYS A 101 -8.68 -8.85 7.27
N LEU A 102 -9.50 -8.33 6.35
CA LEU A 102 -9.11 -8.09 4.96
C LEU A 102 -7.89 -7.14 4.91
N ARG A 103 -7.95 -6.03 5.65
CA ARG A 103 -6.84 -5.06 5.77
C ARG A 103 -5.57 -5.72 6.27
N ASN A 104 -5.63 -6.47 7.37
CA ASN A 104 -4.46 -7.15 7.93
C ASN A 104 -3.82 -8.14 6.96
N GLN A 105 -4.63 -8.87 6.18
CA GLN A 105 -4.16 -9.92 5.28
C GLN A 105 -3.71 -9.42 3.91
N LYS A 106 -4.35 -8.35 3.40
CA LYS A 106 -4.22 -7.95 1.99
C LYS A 106 -3.49 -6.63 1.80
N ILE A 107 -3.34 -5.80 2.84
CA ILE A 107 -2.80 -4.45 2.71
C ILE A 107 -1.63 -4.25 3.66
N GLY A 108 -0.47 -3.86 3.11
CA GLY A 108 0.65 -3.35 3.90
C GLY A 108 0.63 -1.82 3.92
N PHE A 109 0.60 -1.21 5.09
CA PHE A 109 0.62 0.26 5.22
C PHE A 109 2.00 0.79 5.55
N VAL A 110 2.40 1.85 4.84
CA VAL A 110 3.60 2.63 5.13
C VAL A 110 3.21 4.10 5.22
N PHE A 111 3.49 4.77 6.34
CA PHE A 111 3.09 6.14 6.62
C PHE A 111 4.30 7.08 6.68
N GLN A 112 4.08 8.36 6.45
CA GLN A 112 5.07 9.43 6.57
C GLN A 112 5.73 9.47 7.95
N SER A 113 4.95 9.30 9.02
CA SER A 113 5.43 9.35 10.42
C SER A 113 5.84 7.99 10.97
N TYR A 114 6.13 7.01 10.11
CA TYR A 114 6.54 5.62 10.43
C TYR A 114 5.51 4.85 11.28
N ASN A 115 4.86 5.48 12.24
CA ASN A 115 3.87 4.91 13.18
C ASN A 115 4.38 3.64 13.88
N LEU A 116 5.65 3.68 14.32
CA LEU A 116 6.24 2.62 15.13
C LEU A 116 5.84 2.80 16.59
N LEU A 117 5.68 1.68 17.30
CA LEU A 117 5.48 1.67 18.73
C LEU A 117 6.82 2.00 19.40
N ALA A 118 6.89 3.14 20.09
CA ALA A 118 8.14 3.73 20.57
C ALA A 118 8.89 2.91 21.63
N ARG A 119 8.18 2.01 22.35
CA ARG A 119 8.72 1.20 23.45
C ARG A 119 8.90 -0.27 23.08
N THR A 120 8.83 -0.60 21.80
CA THR A 120 9.01 -1.94 21.25
C THR A 120 10.13 -1.93 20.23
N SER A 121 10.87 -3.04 20.13
CA SER A 121 11.97 -3.18 19.19
C SER A 121 11.51 -3.16 17.72
N ALA A 122 12.46 -3.06 16.79
CA ALA A 122 12.19 -3.21 15.37
C ALA A 122 11.50 -4.55 15.07
N MET A 123 12.00 -5.63 15.68
CA MET A 123 11.43 -6.97 15.57
C MET A 123 9.97 -7.01 16.03
N GLU A 124 9.68 -6.54 17.25
CA GLU A 124 8.34 -6.53 17.82
C GLU A 124 7.36 -5.67 17.00
N ASN A 125 7.83 -4.52 16.46
CA ASN A 125 7.04 -3.69 15.55
C ASN A 125 6.66 -4.45 14.28
N VAL A 126 7.58 -5.26 13.73
CA VAL A 126 7.32 -6.04 12.51
C VAL A 126 6.45 -7.26 12.80
N GLU A 127 6.57 -7.89 13.97
CA GLU A 127 5.71 -9.01 14.39
C GLU A 127 4.24 -8.60 14.64
N LEU A 128 3.99 -7.33 14.96
CA LEU A 128 2.66 -6.84 15.40
C LEU A 128 1.49 -7.26 14.48
N PRO A 129 1.56 -7.12 13.14
CA PRO A 129 0.47 -7.56 12.26
C PRO A 129 0.19 -9.07 12.33
N LEU A 130 1.20 -9.88 12.63
CA LEU A 130 1.07 -11.34 12.73
C LEU A 130 0.33 -11.78 14.01
N LEU A 131 0.32 -10.96 15.06
CA LEU A 131 -0.40 -11.24 16.31
C LEU A 131 -1.92 -11.33 16.11
N TYR A 132 -2.45 -10.67 15.08
CA TYR A 132 -3.88 -10.71 14.73
C TYR A 132 -4.27 -11.97 13.94
N ASN A 133 -3.32 -12.85 13.62
CA ASN A 133 -3.56 -14.12 12.94
C ASN A 133 -3.25 -15.28 13.89
N SER A 134 -4.26 -15.84 14.54
CA SER A 134 -4.12 -16.93 15.50
C SER A 134 -3.56 -18.24 14.89
N ALA A 135 -3.58 -18.38 13.56
CA ALA A 135 -3.00 -19.55 12.88
C ALA A 135 -1.46 -19.50 12.78
N VAL A 136 -0.82 -18.34 13.06
CA VAL A 136 0.63 -18.18 12.98
C VAL A 136 1.25 -18.36 14.36
N SER A 137 2.06 -19.43 14.53
CA SER A 137 2.76 -19.71 15.79
C SER A 137 3.80 -18.64 16.14
N ALA A 138 4.23 -18.57 17.41
CA ALA A 138 5.26 -17.63 17.86
C ALA A 138 6.58 -17.77 17.07
N GLY A 139 7.03 -19.02 16.86
CA GLY A 139 8.25 -19.29 16.09
C GLY A 139 8.14 -18.86 14.63
N GLU A 140 6.97 -19.07 14.00
CA GLU A 140 6.74 -18.64 12.64
C GLU A 140 6.65 -17.10 12.53
N ARG A 141 6.05 -16.42 13.53
CA ARG A 141 6.04 -14.94 13.58
C ARG A 141 7.44 -14.38 13.62
N HIS A 142 8.28 -14.91 14.53
CA HIS A 142 9.67 -14.51 14.69
C HIS A 142 10.44 -14.69 13.37
N LYS A 143 10.34 -15.87 12.75
CA LYS A 143 10.98 -16.17 11.47
C LYS A 143 10.59 -15.15 10.38
N ARG A 144 9.30 -14.93 10.18
CA ARG A 144 8.80 -13.98 9.16
C ARG A 144 9.24 -12.54 9.43
N ALA A 145 9.30 -12.13 10.68
CA ALA A 145 9.76 -10.79 11.04
C ALA A 145 11.25 -10.61 10.77
N VAL A 146 12.09 -11.62 11.06
CA VAL A 146 13.52 -11.62 10.70
C VAL A 146 13.68 -11.52 9.19
N GLU A 147 12.99 -12.36 8.41
CA GLU A 147 13.02 -12.34 6.95
C GLU A 147 12.60 -10.97 6.38
N ALA A 148 11.55 -10.37 6.94
CA ALA A 148 11.08 -9.05 6.51
C ALA A 148 12.10 -7.94 6.83
N LEU A 149 12.76 -7.98 7.99
CA LEU A 149 13.81 -7.02 8.35
C LEU A 149 15.08 -7.21 7.52
N GLU A 150 15.41 -8.45 7.18
CA GLU A 150 16.53 -8.76 6.28
C GLU A 150 16.28 -8.23 4.85
N ALA A 151 15.05 -8.38 4.34
CA ALA A 151 14.65 -7.84 3.03
C ALA A 151 14.81 -6.33 2.92
N VAL A 152 14.70 -5.59 4.03
CA VAL A 152 14.93 -4.14 4.08
C VAL A 152 16.34 -3.75 4.59
N LYS A 153 17.26 -4.70 4.70
CA LYS A 153 18.67 -4.51 5.12
C LYS A 153 18.82 -4.02 6.57
N LEU A 154 18.03 -4.58 7.49
CA LEU A 154 18.05 -4.26 8.93
C LEU A 154 18.24 -5.49 9.83
N LYS A 155 18.87 -6.55 9.33
CA LYS A 155 19.13 -7.79 10.09
C LYS A 155 19.95 -7.55 11.37
N ASP A 156 20.82 -6.56 11.38
CA ASP A 156 21.69 -6.18 12.50
C ASP A 156 21.02 -5.19 13.48
N ARG A 157 19.73 -4.88 13.30
CA ARG A 157 18.97 -3.88 14.06
C ARG A 157 17.71 -4.43 14.72
N LEU A 158 17.58 -5.76 14.85
CA LEU A 158 16.35 -6.41 15.32
C LEU A 158 15.87 -5.90 16.68
N ASP A 159 16.80 -5.72 17.62
CA ASP A 159 16.53 -5.35 19.02
C ASP A 159 16.54 -3.82 19.27
N HIS A 160 16.80 -3.01 18.23
CA HIS A 160 16.85 -1.56 18.38
C HIS A 160 15.45 -0.98 18.56
N LEU A 161 15.31 -0.04 19.50
CA LEU A 161 14.11 0.76 19.67
C LEU A 161 14.06 1.87 18.60
N PRO A 162 12.88 2.40 18.27
CA PRO A 162 12.74 3.45 17.25
C PRO A 162 13.63 4.68 17.48
N ASN A 163 13.85 5.10 18.73
CA ASN A 163 14.72 6.22 19.08
C ASN A 163 16.24 5.94 18.89
N GLN A 164 16.62 4.69 18.64
CA GLN A 164 17.97 4.26 18.33
C GLN A 164 18.21 4.10 16.82
N LEU A 165 17.19 4.37 16.00
CA LEU A 165 17.20 4.23 14.56
C LEU A 165 17.11 5.59 13.88
N SER A 166 17.85 5.78 12.76
CA SER A 166 17.67 6.94 11.90
C SER A 166 16.28 6.97 11.27
N GLY A 167 15.82 8.12 10.76
CA GLY A 167 14.53 8.23 10.08
C GLY A 167 14.38 7.24 8.91
N GLY A 168 15.42 7.06 8.11
CA GLY A 168 15.42 6.07 7.03
C GLY A 168 15.38 4.63 7.53
N GLN A 169 16.04 4.32 8.65
CA GLN A 169 15.95 3.00 9.29
C GLN A 169 14.54 2.76 9.86
N GLN A 170 13.94 3.76 10.51
CA GLN A 170 12.56 3.66 11.00
C GLN A 170 11.58 3.41 9.84
N GLN A 171 11.76 4.09 8.70
CA GLN A 171 10.94 3.87 7.51
C GLN A 171 11.13 2.45 6.94
N ARG A 172 12.34 1.92 6.93
CA ARG A 172 12.61 0.52 6.55
C ARG A 172 11.91 -0.46 7.49
N VAL A 173 11.88 -0.23 8.82
CA VAL A 173 11.10 -1.03 9.76
C VAL A 173 9.60 -0.96 9.44
N ALA A 174 9.06 0.23 9.12
CA ALA A 174 7.66 0.38 8.72
C ALA A 174 7.36 -0.38 7.42
N ILE A 175 8.28 -0.39 6.45
CA ILE A 175 8.16 -1.19 5.22
C ILE A 175 8.21 -2.69 5.53
N ALA A 176 9.14 -3.15 6.36
CA ALA A 176 9.21 -4.56 6.78
C ALA A 176 7.90 -5.01 7.46
N ARG A 177 7.36 -4.18 8.37
CA ARG A 177 6.05 -4.39 9.01
C ARG A 177 4.92 -4.51 7.98
N ALA A 178 4.95 -3.68 6.93
CA ALA A 178 3.96 -3.74 5.86
C ALA A 178 4.06 -5.04 5.04
N LEU A 179 5.25 -5.62 4.89
CA LEU A 179 5.50 -6.81 4.08
C LEU A 179 5.23 -8.13 4.82
N VAL A 180 5.26 -8.16 6.16
CA VAL A 180 5.33 -9.37 6.97
C VAL A 180 4.17 -10.35 6.77
N ASN A 181 2.98 -9.86 6.42
CA ASN A 181 1.80 -10.67 6.07
C ASN A 181 1.73 -11.03 4.58
N GLN A 182 2.75 -10.72 3.78
CA GLN A 182 2.76 -10.92 2.32
C GLN A 182 1.50 -10.34 1.65
N PRO A 183 1.23 -9.03 1.80
CA PRO A 183 0.02 -8.41 1.30
C PRO A 183 -0.05 -8.45 -0.23
N VAL A 184 -1.26 -8.30 -0.79
CA VAL A 184 -1.44 -8.18 -2.25
C VAL A 184 -1.06 -6.79 -2.76
N MET A 185 -1.10 -5.77 -1.89
CA MET A 185 -0.64 -4.42 -2.21
C MET A 185 -0.01 -3.71 -1.01
N ILE A 186 0.93 -2.82 -1.28
CA ILE A 186 1.50 -1.87 -0.33
C ILE A 186 0.88 -0.51 -0.60
N LEU A 187 0.34 0.12 0.44
CA LEU A 187 -0.25 1.46 0.38
C LEU A 187 0.65 2.41 1.17
N ALA A 188 1.40 3.25 0.47
CA ALA A 188 2.37 4.18 1.04
C ALA A 188 1.83 5.62 1.00
N ASP A 189 1.70 6.25 2.16
CA ASP A 189 1.23 7.62 2.32
C ASP A 189 2.39 8.54 2.65
N GLU A 190 2.80 9.35 1.68
CA GLU A 190 3.92 10.31 1.78
C GLU A 190 5.17 9.70 2.45
N ALA A 191 5.49 8.45 2.10
CA ALA A 191 6.49 7.65 2.81
C ALA A 191 7.94 8.19 2.75
N THR A 192 8.18 9.25 2.00
CA THR A 192 9.46 9.97 1.89
C THR A 192 9.43 11.38 2.48
N GLY A 193 8.26 11.90 2.84
CA GLY A 193 8.06 13.31 3.18
C GLY A 193 8.79 13.82 4.44
N ASN A 194 9.29 12.94 5.32
CA ASN A 194 10.08 13.29 6.51
C ASN A 194 11.56 12.93 6.36
N LEU A 195 12.03 12.63 5.14
CA LEU A 195 13.39 12.16 4.88
C LEU A 195 14.17 13.19 4.05
N ASP A 196 15.47 13.21 4.22
CA ASP A 196 16.37 13.95 3.33
C ASP A 196 16.37 13.32 1.92
N THR A 197 16.84 14.06 0.92
CA THR A 197 16.83 13.65 -0.49
C THR A 197 17.53 12.31 -0.72
N ARG A 198 18.70 12.09 -0.11
CA ARG A 198 19.46 10.85 -0.26
C ARG A 198 18.67 9.67 0.30
N THR A 199 18.18 9.80 1.52
CA THR A 199 17.37 8.78 2.19
C THR A 199 16.06 8.53 1.44
N SER A 200 15.43 9.57 0.87
CA SER A 200 14.23 9.44 0.02
C SER A 200 14.50 8.57 -1.20
N TYR A 201 15.63 8.78 -1.90
CA TYR A 201 16.00 7.94 -3.05
C TYR A 201 16.36 6.50 -2.64
N GLU A 202 16.95 6.30 -1.46
CA GLU A 202 17.17 4.95 -0.91
C GLU A 202 15.84 4.21 -0.68
N ILE A 203 14.83 4.89 -0.10
CA ILE A 203 13.50 4.31 0.13
C ILE A 203 12.78 4.07 -1.20
N MET A 204 12.86 5.00 -2.16
CA MET A 204 12.27 4.79 -3.49
C MET A 204 12.96 3.66 -4.25
N SER A 205 14.29 3.50 -4.12
CA SER A 205 15.02 2.35 -4.68
C SER A 205 14.51 1.03 -4.08
N LEU A 206 14.27 0.99 -2.76
CA LEU A 206 13.69 -0.18 -2.11
C LEU A 206 12.27 -0.48 -2.65
N PHE A 207 11.41 0.52 -2.82
CA PHE A 207 10.09 0.32 -3.42
C PHE A 207 10.20 -0.20 -4.87
N GLN A 208 11.13 0.32 -5.67
CA GLN A 208 11.36 -0.18 -7.03
C GLN A 208 11.90 -1.62 -7.04
N GLU A 209 12.77 -1.99 -6.09
CA GLU A 209 13.24 -3.38 -5.93
C GLU A 209 12.06 -4.31 -5.59
N LEU A 210 11.23 -3.96 -4.61
CA LEU A 210 10.04 -4.71 -4.23
C LEU A 210 9.03 -4.84 -5.40
N ASN A 211 8.86 -3.78 -6.18
CA ASN A 211 8.00 -3.82 -7.36
C ASN A 211 8.52 -4.77 -8.44
N LYS A 212 9.84 -4.78 -8.70
CA LYS A 212 10.49 -5.75 -9.60
C LYS A 212 10.30 -7.19 -9.14
N GLU A 213 10.17 -7.43 -7.83
CA GLU A 213 9.82 -8.74 -7.25
C GLU A 213 8.32 -9.08 -7.38
N GLY A 214 7.54 -8.23 -8.06
CA GLY A 214 6.11 -8.43 -8.32
C GLY A 214 5.17 -7.84 -7.27
N LYS A 215 5.66 -7.04 -6.31
CA LYS A 215 4.78 -6.36 -5.35
C LYS A 215 4.02 -5.21 -6.00
N THR A 216 2.72 -5.14 -5.76
CA THR A 216 1.89 -4.00 -6.18
C THR A 216 2.05 -2.87 -5.19
N ILE A 217 2.33 -1.66 -5.67
CA ILE A 217 2.59 -0.49 -4.83
C ILE A 217 1.67 0.65 -5.26
N ILE A 218 0.98 1.23 -4.28
CA ILE A 218 0.21 2.46 -4.43
C ILE A 218 0.88 3.51 -3.54
N PHE A 219 1.50 4.50 -4.16
CA PHE A 219 2.21 5.56 -3.47
C PHE A 219 1.41 6.86 -3.56
N VAL A 220 1.06 7.44 -2.43
CA VAL A 220 0.35 8.73 -2.37
C VAL A 220 1.36 9.82 -2.04
N THR A 221 1.43 10.84 -2.87
CA THR A 221 2.33 11.97 -2.66
C THR A 221 1.79 13.25 -3.32
N HIS A 222 2.31 14.38 -2.90
CA HIS A 222 2.14 15.65 -3.60
C HIS A 222 3.43 16.08 -4.35
N GLU A 223 4.50 15.29 -4.28
CA GLU A 223 5.80 15.56 -4.88
C GLU A 223 5.88 15.00 -6.31
N PRO A 224 5.96 15.87 -7.37
CA PRO A 224 6.04 15.41 -8.76
C PRO A 224 7.29 14.57 -9.05
N ASP A 225 8.42 14.88 -8.41
CA ASP A 225 9.68 14.15 -8.61
C ASP A 225 9.56 12.69 -8.15
N ILE A 226 8.90 12.45 -7.02
CA ILE A 226 8.66 11.09 -6.50
C ILE A 226 7.76 10.30 -7.45
N ALA A 227 6.77 10.94 -8.09
CA ALA A 227 5.89 10.26 -9.04
C ALA A 227 6.63 9.72 -10.28
N THR A 228 7.80 10.27 -10.62
CA THR A 228 8.60 9.80 -11.77
C THR A 228 9.19 8.40 -11.57
N PHE A 229 9.23 7.89 -10.34
CA PHE A 229 9.74 6.55 -10.02
C PHE A 229 8.70 5.42 -10.22
N SER A 230 7.42 5.77 -10.41
CA SER A 230 6.33 4.82 -10.62
C SER A 230 6.03 4.60 -12.11
N SER A 231 5.38 3.48 -12.44
CA SER A 231 5.00 3.15 -13.82
C SER A 231 3.74 3.87 -14.30
N ARG A 232 2.93 4.43 -13.38
CA ARG A 232 1.65 5.09 -13.68
C ARG A 232 1.35 6.18 -12.67
N THR A 233 0.79 7.27 -13.15
CA THR A 233 0.38 8.40 -12.30
C THR A 233 -1.11 8.70 -12.47
N ILE A 234 -1.84 8.72 -11.35
CA ILE A 234 -3.23 9.14 -11.25
C ILE A 234 -3.26 10.49 -10.53
N VAL A 235 -3.85 11.52 -11.14
CA VAL A 235 -3.94 12.85 -10.53
C VAL A 235 -5.36 13.13 -10.08
N LEU A 236 -5.50 13.42 -8.78
CA LEU A 236 -6.76 13.78 -8.13
C LEU A 236 -6.87 15.30 -7.98
N LYS A 237 -8.03 15.86 -8.32
CA LYS A 237 -8.37 17.26 -8.09
C LYS A 237 -9.85 17.37 -7.73
N ASP A 238 -10.15 18.07 -6.63
CA ASP A 238 -11.52 18.37 -6.16
C ASP A 238 -12.46 17.15 -6.11
N GLY A 239 -11.90 15.97 -5.72
CA GLY A 239 -12.62 14.71 -5.62
C GLY A 239 -12.82 13.96 -6.94
N HIS A 240 -12.19 14.39 -8.04
CA HIS A 240 -12.21 13.74 -9.34
C HIS A 240 -10.83 13.32 -9.80
N ILE A 241 -10.74 12.25 -10.60
CA ILE A 241 -9.53 11.94 -11.38
C ILE A 241 -9.51 12.83 -12.60
N ILE A 242 -8.47 13.66 -12.75
CA ILE A 242 -8.27 14.56 -13.88
C ILE A 242 -7.22 14.05 -14.87
N LYS A 243 -6.40 13.09 -14.43
CA LYS A 243 -5.40 12.44 -15.28
C LYS A 243 -5.13 11.02 -14.74
N ASP A 244 -5.01 10.09 -15.65
CA ASP A 244 -4.57 8.71 -15.42
C ASP A 244 -3.69 8.30 -16.61
N SER A 245 -2.39 8.19 -16.41
CA SER A 245 -1.44 7.96 -17.49
C SER A 245 -0.28 7.09 -17.07
N LYS A 246 0.19 6.24 -17.96
CA LYS A 246 1.47 5.53 -17.82
C LYS A 246 2.63 6.52 -17.92
N ASN A 247 3.68 6.27 -17.16
CA ASN A 247 4.92 7.01 -17.24
C ASN A 247 5.85 6.32 -18.25
N GLU A 248 6.12 6.99 -19.36
CA GLU A 248 6.97 6.44 -20.43
C GLU A 248 8.45 6.39 -20.02
N ASN A 249 8.88 7.34 -19.18
CA ASN A 249 10.25 7.48 -18.71
C ASN A 249 10.31 7.30 -17.19
N ILE A 250 10.35 6.06 -16.73
CA ILE A 250 10.47 5.75 -15.29
C ILE A 250 11.91 6.00 -14.86
N ARG A 251 12.12 6.94 -13.94
CA ARG A 251 13.44 7.20 -13.37
C ARG A 251 13.89 6.06 -12.46
N SER A 252 15.18 5.76 -12.49
CA SER A 252 15.80 4.83 -11.55
C SER A 252 16.24 5.57 -10.28
N ALA A 253 15.59 5.27 -9.14
CA ALA A 253 15.99 5.87 -7.86
C ALA A 253 17.43 5.49 -7.48
N LYS A 254 17.90 4.30 -7.87
CA LYS A 254 19.28 3.85 -7.68
C LYS A 254 20.29 4.70 -8.46
N GLU A 255 19.97 5.07 -9.70
CA GLU A 255 20.82 5.96 -10.51
C GLU A 255 20.82 7.38 -9.97
N MET A 256 19.66 7.91 -9.56
CA MET A 256 19.56 9.20 -8.92
C MET A 256 20.38 9.26 -7.63
N LEU A 257 20.34 8.20 -6.82
CA LEU A 257 21.15 8.09 -5.60
C LEU A 257 22.65 8.09 -5.91
N ALA A 258 23.07 7.38 -6.97
CA ALA A 258 24.47 7.31 -7.38
C ALA A 258 25.01 8.67 -7.89
N GLY A 259 24.13 9.53 -8.43
CA GLY A 259 24.49 10.87 -8.91
C GLY A 259 24.54 11.95 -7.81
N LEU A 260 24.15 11.63 -6.57
CA LEU A 260 24.26 12.60 -5.46
C LEU A 260 25.72 12.71 -4.95
N PRO A 261 26.18 13.90 -4.54
CA PRO A 261 27.48 14.07 -3.88
C PRO A 261 27.65 13.09 -2.72
N THR A 262 28.85 12.58 -2.51
CA THR A 262 29.17 11.78 -1.34
C THR A 262 29.09 12.64 -0.07
N LYS A 263 28.72 12.05 1.09
CA LYS A 263 28.55 12.80 2.37
C LYS A 263 29.81 13.52 2.88
N ASP A 264 30.94 13.37 2.18
CA ASP A 264 32.25 13.88 2.59
C ASP A 264 32.74 15.06 1.72
N GLU A 265 31.85 15.66 0.91
CA GLU A 265 32.14 16.90 0.15
C GLU A 265 31.29 18.08 0.62
#